data_4ec3fed911188b68cc91ac35f680e730
#
_entry.id   4ec3fed911188b68cc91ac35f680e730
#
_cell.length_a   1.000
_cell.length_b   1.000
_cell.length_c   1.000
_cell.angle_alpha   90.00
_cell.angle_beta   90.00
_cell.angle_gamma   90.00
#
_symmetry.space_group_name_H-M   'P 1'
#
loop_
_entity.id
_entity.type
_entity.pdbx_description
1 polymer ?
#
loop_
_entity_poly.entity_id
_entity_poly.type
_entity_poly.pdbx_seq_one_letter_code
_entity_poly.pdbx_strand_id
1 'polypeptide(L)'
;MISIANLFLLTAPKGMPLQVISGRGVFTREDALNLIAQAQGKFPVGIKVLEARIGGIEQAAFTLRETLTSALLQDDLEMPEAKALARMAVDEVCGTRICQKCKGRGYNISNWNGQAKQVLCKRCYGVGHILKTSLELAQTISVLLQREVTEDVFTQMYYDQYMDCVNQLWQESGEAERECKRLMRLWREVA
;
A
#
# COMPACT_ATOMS: atom_id res chain seq x y z
N MET A 1 21.08 -1.99 7.99
CA MET A 1 19.78 -1.65 8.63
C MET A 1 18.70 -2.46 7.93
N ILE A 2 17.91 -3.26 8.66
CA ILE A 2 16.80 -4.03 8.08
C ILE A 2 15.72 -3.04 7.63
N SER A 3 15.30 -3.12 6.38
CA SER A 3 14.22 -2.30 5.84
C SER A 3 12.87 -3.04 5.93
N ILE A 4 11.77 -2.30 5.86
CA ILE A 4 10.42 -2.90 5.75
C ILE A 4 10.32 -3.80 4.53
N ALA A 5 10.91 -3.40 3.40
CA ALA A 5 10.95 -4.25 2.21
C ALA A 5 11.64 -5.58 2.48
N ASN A 6 12.79 -5.58 3.17
CA ASN A 6 13.48 -6.83 3.51
C ASN A 6 12.66 -7.71 4.45
N LEU A 7 11.93 -7.12 5.42
CA LEU A 7 11.04 -7.85 6.32
C LEU A 7 10.00 -8.67 5.55
N PHE A 8 9.29 -8.06 4.61
CA PHE A 8 8.25 -8.74 3.83
C PHE A 8 8.80 -9.63 2.72
N LEU A 9 9.95 -9.28 2.10
CA LEU A 9 10.59 -10.14 1.09
C LEU A 9 11.14 -11.44 1.68
N LEU A 10 11.61 -11.44 2.93
CA LEU A 10 12.04 -12.66 3.63
C LEU A 10 10.90 -13.67 3.81
N THR A 11 9.66 -13.21 3.91
CA THR A 11 8.49 -14.07 4.13
C THR A 11 7.74 -14.42 2.84
N ALA A 12 8.04 -13.74 1.73
CA ALA A 12 7.39 -13.99 0.44
C ALA A 12 7.65 -15.41 -0.07
N PRO A 13 6.66 -16.06 -0.71
CA PRO A 13 6.80 -17.45 -1.20
C PRO A 13 7.93 -17.64 -2.24
N LYS A 14 8.26 -16.60 -2.98
CA LYS A 14 9.35 -16.55 -3.96
C LYS A 14 10.57 -15.78 -3.45
N GLY A 15 10.58 -15.44 -2.15
CA GLY A 15 11.69 -14.71 -1.54
C GLY A 15 12.96 -15.59 -1.50
N MET A 16 14.09 -15.03 -1.93
CA MET A 16 15.37 -15.64 -1.67
C MET A 16 15.62 -15.64 -0.15
N PRO A 17 16.28 -16.68 0.41
CA PRO A 17 16.71 -16.68 1.80
C PRO A 17 17.83 -15.66 1.97
N LEU A 18 17.46 -14.38 2.08
CA LEU A 18 18.37 -13.31 2.40
C LEU A 18 18.56 -13.30 3.91
N GLN A 19 19.70 -13.78 4.37
CA GLN A 19 20.14 -13.47 5.71
C GLN A 19 20.57 -12.01 5.74
N VAL A 20 19.85 -11.19 6.45
CA VAL A 20 20.28 -9.80 6.66
C VAL A 20 21.17 -9.75 7.90
N ILE A 21 22.46 -9.58 7.68
CA ILE A 21 23.43 -9.39 8.77
C ILE A 21 23.17 -8.00 9.38
N SER A 22 22.62 -7.97 10.58
CA SER A 22 22.58 -6.79 11.44
C SER A 22 23.79 -6.86 12.36
N GLY A 23 24.48 -5.76 12.65
CA GLY A 23 25.76 -5.70 13.34
C GLY A 23 25.87 -6.39 14.74
N ARG A 24 24.77 -6.98 15.24
CA ARG A 24 24.69 -7.74 16.50
C ARG A 24 24.10 -9.15 16.35
N GLY A 25 23.63 -9.54 15.16
CA GLY A 25 23.02 -10.86 14.92
C GLY A 25 22.54 -11.04 13.50
N VAL A 26 22.18 -12.28 13.16
CA VAL A 26 21.59 -12.63 11.86
C VAL A 26 20.08 -12.57 12.00
N PHE A 27 19.44 -11.64 11.28
CA PHE A 27 17.98 -11.57 11.20
C PHE A 27 17.45 -12.66 10.26
N THR A 28 16.71 -13.58 10.81
CA THR A 28 16.22 -14.78 10.11
C THR A 28 14.81 -14.59 9.56
N ARG A 29 14.37 -15.52 8.73
CA ARG A 29 12.98 -15.61 8.28
C ARG A 29 12.00 -15.81 9.44
N GLU A 30 12.39 -16.57 10.45
CA GLU A 30 11.55 -16.81 11.64
C GLU A 30 11.35 -15.54 12.44
N ASP A 31 12.41 -14.73 12.62
CA ASP A 31 12.29 -13.42 13.24
C ASP A 31 11.33 -12.52 12.47
N ALA A 32 11.43 -12.51 11.13
CA ALA A 32 10.52 -11.75 10.28
C ALA A 32 9.06 -12.20 10.45
N LEU A 33 8.79 -13.51 10.44
CA LEU A 33 7.44 -14.05 10.63
C LEU A 33 6.89 -13.69 12.02
N ASN A 34 7.70 -13.79 13.07
CA ASN A 34 7.30 -13.43 14.42
C ASN A 34 6.95 -11.94 14.55
N LEU A 35 7.76 -11.06 13.96
CA LEU A 35 7.48 -9.63 13.98
C LEU A 35 6.21 -9.27 13.21
N ILE A 36 6.01 -9.89 12.03
CA ILE A 36 4.80 -9.69 11.22
C ILE A 36 3.57 -10.19 11.97
N ALA A 37 3.63 -11.38 12.59
CA ALA A 37 2.52 -11.92 13.37
C ALA A 37 2.12 -11.01 14.55
N GLN A 38 3.11 -10.44 15.26
CA GLN A 38 2.84 -9.48 16.34
C GLN A 38 2.18 -8.20 15.81
N ALA A 39 2.68 -7.66 14.69
CA ALA A 39 2.09 -6.47 14.06
C ALA A 39 0.69 -6.75 13.52
N GLN A 40 0.44 -7.94 12.97
CA GLN A 40 -0.84 -8.37 12.44
C GLN A 40 -1.93 -8.44 13.53
N GLY A 41 -1.56 -8.78 14.76
CA GLY A 41 -2.50 -8.78 15.90
C GLY A 41 -3.09 -7.39 16.20
N LYS A 42 -2.37 -6.32 15.83
CA LYS A 42 -2.82 -4.93 16.04
C LYS A 42 -3.38 -4.28 14.77
N PHE A 43 -2.75 -4.55 13.63
CA PHE A 43 -3.02 -3.91 12.34
C PHE A 43 -3.23 -4.95 11.23
N PRO A 44 -4.28 -5.78 11.30
CA PRO A 44 -4.47 -6.89 10.38
C PRO A 44 -4.65 -6.44 8.93
N VAL A 45 -5.40 -5.38 8.67
CA VAL A 45 -5.60 -4.82 7.33
C VAL A 45 -4.30 -4.23 6.80
N GLY A 46 -3.61 -3.42 7.60
CA GLY A 46 -2.36 -2.78 7.20
C GLY A 46 -1.26 -3.79 6.86
N ILE A 47 -1.15 -4.89 7.61
CA ILE A 47 -0.22 -5.98 7.27
C ILE A 47 -0.58 -6.64 5.94
N LYS A 48 -1.87 -6.88 5.67
CA LYS A 48 -2.32 -7.42 4.37
C LYS A 48 -1.96 -6.48 3.20
N VAL A 49 -2.08 -5.17 3.40
CA VAL A 49 -1.62 -4.20 2.39
C VAL A 49 -0.11 -4.31 2.15
N LEU A 50 0.70 -4.43 3.21
CA LEU A 50 2.15 -4.58 3.08
C LEU A 50 2.55 -5.92 2.43
N GLU A 51 1.88 -7.01 2.78
CA GLU A 51 2.05 -8.34 2.16
C GLU A 51 1.75 -8.31 0.66
N ALA A 52 0.62 -7.71 0.28
CA ALA A 52 0.23 -7.59 -1.13
C ALA A 52 1.19 -6.67 -1.90
N ARG A 53 1.50 -5.49 -1.35
CA ARG A 53 2.28 -4.45 -2.03
C ARG A 53 3.77 -4.77 -2.12
N ILE A 54 4.37 -5.30 -1.06
CA ILE A 54 5.81 -5.55 -0.97
C ILE A 54 6.12 -7.02 -1.23
N GLY A 55 5.36 -7.92 -0.61
CA GLY A 55 5.55 -9.36 -0.73
C GLY A 55 5.01 -9.96 -2.04
N GLY A 56 4.16 -9.22 -2.75
CA GLY A 56 3.48 -9.71 -3.96
C GLY A 56 2.53 -10.89 -3.67
N ILE A 57 1.97 -10.94 -2.46
CA ILE A 57 1.10 -12.06 -2.04
C ILE A 57 -0.32 -11.81 -2.54
N GLU A 58 -0.70 -12.51 -3.60
CA GLU A 58 -2.03 -12.39 -4.24
C GLU A 58 -3.17 -12.69 -3.26
N GLN A 59 -3.01 -13.67 -2.37
CA GLN A 59 -4.02 -14.01 -1.36
C GLN A 59 -4.29 -12.86 -0.40
N ALA A 60 -3.29 -12.04 -0.08
CA ALA A 60 -3.47 -10.86 0.74
C ALA A 60 -4.31 -9.80 0.01
N ALA A 61 -4.03 -9.56 -1.28
CA ALA A 61 -4.82 -8.67 -2.11
C ALA A 61 -6.28 -9.16 -2.26
N PHE A 62 -6.48 -10.46 -2.43
CA PHE A 62 -7.82 -11.05 -2.48
C PHE A 62 -8.59 -10.79 -1.16
N THR A 63 -7.97 -11.07 -0.02
CA THR A 63 -8.60 -10.83 1.29
C THR A 63 -8.98 -9.35 1.48
N LEU A 64 -8.12 -8.42 1.06
CA LEU A 64 -8.43 -6.99 1.12
C LEU A 64 -9.66 -6.62 0.26
N ARG A 65 -9.76 -7.17 -0.97
CA ARG A 65 -10.92 -6.94 -1.85
C ARG A 65 -12.21 -7.43 -1.19
N GLU A 66 -12.21 -8.63 -0.61
CA GLU A 66 -13.39 -9.17 0.09
C GLU A 66 -13.77 -8.32 1.32
N THR A 67 -12.78 -7.90 2.12
CA THR A 67 -13.01 -7.04 3.29
C THR A 67 -13.63 -5.70 2.89
N LEU A 68 -13.08 -5.02 1.88
CA LEU A 68 -13.62 -3.76 1.38
C LEU A 68 -14.99 -3.94 0.73
N THR A 69 -15.19 -5.01 -0.04
CA THR A 69 -16.51 -5.32 -0.63
C THR A 69 -17.56 -5.44 0.48
N SER A 70 -17.26 -6.16 1.56
CA SER A 70 -18.18 -6.32 2.68
C SER A 70 -18.49 -4.99 3.39
N ALA A 71 -17.51 -4.09 3.51
CA ALA A 71 -17.71 -2.76 4.06
C ALA A 71 -18.60 -1.90 3.15
N LEU A 72 -18.29 -1.85 1.85
CA LEU A 72 -19.04 -1.06 0.88
C LEU A 72 -20.51 -1.52 0.73
N LEU A 73 -20.80 -2.81 0.94
CA LEU A 73 -22.18 -3.31 0.98
C LEU A 73 -22.96 -2.80 2.19
N GLN A 74 -22.30 -2.45 3.29
CA GLN A 74 -22.95 -1.82 4.45
C GLN A 74 -23.27 -0.35 4.19
N ASP A 75 -22.63 0.27 3.22
CA ASP A 75 -22.86 1.64 2.75
C ASP A 75 -23.87 1.71 1.58
N ASP A 76 -24.78 0.74 1.49
CA ASP A 76 -25.88 0.66 0.51
C ASP A 76 -25.45 0.56 -0.97
N LEU A 77 -24.20 0.19 -1.27
CA LEU A 77 -23.81 -0.09 -2.66
C LEU A 77 -24.30 -1.47 -3.12
N GLU A 78 -24.59 -1.58 -4.43
CA GLU A 78 -24.88 -2.88 -5.02
C GLU A 78 -23.62 -3.76 -5.12
N MET A 79 -23.81 -5.08 -5.07
CA MET A 79 -22.70 -6.05 -5.09
C MET A 79 -21.70 -5.87 -6.26
N PRO A 80 -22.13 -5.63 -7.52
CA PRO A 80 -21.17 -5.40 -8.60
C PRO A 80 -20.33 -4.14 -8.40
N GLU A 81 -20.94 -3.07 -7.92
CA GLU A 81 -20.29 -1.77 -7.68
C GLU A 81 -19.30 -1.86 -6.52
N ALA A 82 -19.73 -2.46 -5.40
CA ALA A 82 -18.87 -2.69 -4.23
C ALA A 82 -17.62 -3.52 -4.62
N LYS A 83 -17.78 -4.59 -5.39
CA LYS A 83 -16.66 -5.40 -5.91
C LYS A 83 -15.75 -4.61 -6.84
N ALA A 84 -16.32 -3.80 -7.72
CA ALA A 84 -15.54 -2.98 -8.65
C ALA A 84 -14.69 -1.95 -7.90
N LEU A 85 -15.29 -1.19 -6.97
CA LEU A 85 -14.60 -0.19 -6.18
C LEU A 85 -13.53 -0.80 -5.26
N ALA A 86 -13.84 -1.90 -4.57
CA ALA A 86 -12.89 -2.61 -3.73
C ALA A 86 -11.67 -3.08 -4.55
N ARG A 87 -11.91 -3.65 -5.73
CA ARG A 87 -10.83 -4.06 -6.65
C ARG A 87 -9.99 -2.87 -7.08
N MET A 88 -10.62 -1.78 -7.51
CA MET A 88 -9.92 -0.57 -7.96
C MET A 88 -9.06 0.03 -6.85
N ALA A 89 -9.58 0.12 -5.61
CA ALA A 89 -8.85 0.66 -4.47
C ALA A 89 -7.64 -0.20 -4.09
N VAL A 90 -7.80 -1.53 -4.05
CA VAL A 90 -6.70 -2.46 -3.77
C VAL A 90 -5.65 -2.41 -4.89
N ASP A 91 -6.06 -2.40 -6.15
CA ASP A 91 -5.16 -2.30 -7.30
C ASP A 91 -4.42 -0.95 -7.33
N GLU A 92 -5.04 0.14 -6.84
CA GLU A 92 -4.39 1.44 -6.69
C GLU A 92 -3.30 1.39 -5.61
N VAL A 93 -3.62 0.89 -4.42
CA VAL A 93 -2.71 0.92 -3.26
C VAL A 93 -1.61 -0.15 -3.35
N CYS A 94 -1.95 -1.35 -3.80
CA CYS A 94 -1.01 -2.47 -3.86
C CYS A 94 -0.24 -2.54 -5.18
N GLY A 95 -0.83 -2.07 -6.29
CA GLY A 95 -0.22 -2.02 -7.62
C GLY A 95 0.55 -0.74 -7.92
N THR A 96 0.92 0.03 -6.92
CA THR A 96 1.40 1.40 -7.05
C THR A 96 2.51 1.61 -8.05
N ARG A 97 2.26 2.51 -8.98
CA ARG A 97 3.27 3.09 -9.84
C ARG A 97 4.08 4.12 -9.06
N ILE A 98 5.20 3.68 -8.49
CA ILE A 98 6.15 4.60 -7.84
C ILE A 98 6.50 5.73 -8.81
N CYS A 99 6.40 6.96 -8.35
CA CYS A 99 6.80 8.12 -9.15
C CYS A 99 8.30 8.05 -9.46
N GLN A 100 8.65 7.79 -10.71
CA GLN A 100 10.05 7.64 -11.16
C GLN A 100 10.88 8.90 -10.91
N LYS A 101 10.25 10.09 -10.93
CA LYS A 101 10.96 11.37 -10.76
C LYS A 101 11.48 11.57 -9.34
N CYS A 102 10.75 11.17 -8.31
CA CYS A 102 11.17 11.28 -6.91
C CYS A 102 11.47 9.92 -6.27
N LYS A 103 11.35 8.83 -7.01
CA LYS A 103 11.56 7.45 -6.54
C LYS A 103 10.75 7.14 -5.27
N GLY A 104 9.50 7.57 -5.24
CA GLY A 104 8.56 7.35 -4.13
C GLY A 104 8.66 8.35 -2.97
N ARG A 105 9.65 9.24 -2.95
CA ARG A 105 9.88 10.14 -1.81
C ARG A 105 8.90 11.30 -1.67
N GLY A 106 8.14 11.62 -2.73
CA GLY A 106 7.27 12.78 -2.77
C GLY A 106 7.98 14.12 -2.99
N TYR A 107 9.29 14.18 -2.78
CA TYR A 107 10.11 15.40 -2.96
C TYR A 107 11.41 15.11 -3.70
N ASN A 108 11.99 16.13 -4.27
CA ASN A 108 13.34 16.12 -4.85
C ASN A 108 14.27 17.02 -4.03
N ILE A 109 15.54 16.70 -4.01
CA ILE A 109 16.57 17.55 -3.39
C ILE A 109 17.09 18.50 -4.47
N SER A 110 16.96 19.79 -4.23
CA SER A 110 17.51 20.86 -5.08
C SER A 110 18.58 21.59 -4.31
N ASN A 111 19.72 21.86 -4.93
CA ASN A 111 20.76 22.70 -4.34
C ASN A 111 20.48 24.16 -4.68
N TRP A 112 20.19 24.96 -3.68
CA TRP A 112 20.02 26.39 -3.82
C TRP A 112 21.08 27.11 -2.96
N ASN A 113 21.96 27.88 -3.60
CA ASN A 113 23.07 28.59 -2.93
C ASN A 113 23.94 27.69 -2.04
N GLY A 114 24.25 26.46 -2.47
CA GLY A 114 25.06 25.52 -1.71
C GLY A 114 24.33 24.78 -0.59
N GLN A 115 23.05 25.07 -0.35
CA GLN A 115 22.23 24.37 0.63
C GLN A 115 21.24 23.39 -0.04
N ALA A 116 21.16 22.17 0.46
CA ALA A 116 20.19 21.17 0.02
C ALA A 116 18.79 21.53 0.51
N LYS A 117 17.87 21.84 -0.42
CA LYS A 117 16.46 22.16 -0.12
C LYS A 117 15.57 21.08 -0.66
N GLN A 118 14.62 20.60 0.14
CA GLN A 118 13.57 19.71 -0.30
C GLN A 118 12.49 20.51 -1.06
N VAL A 119 12.19 20.08 -2.28
CA VAL A 119 11.15 20.67 -3.13
C VAL A 119 10.14 19.59 -3.50
N LEU A 120 8.86 19.88 -3.35
CA LEU A 120 7.78 18.96 -3.73
C LEU A 120 7.96 18.47 -5.17
N CYS A 121 7.76 17.17 -5.37
CA CYS A 121 7.84 16.59 -6.70
C CYS A 121 6.66 17.05 -7.55
N LYS A 122 6.93 17.84 -8.59
CA LYS A 122 5.91 18.37 -9.50
C LYS A 122 5.15 17.28 -10.30
N ARG A 123 5.63 16.04 -10.33
CA ARG A 123 4.97 14.94 -11.07
C ARG A 123 3.92 14.22 -10.25
N CYS A 124 4.14 14.05 -8.95
CA CYS A 124 3.22 13.37 -8.06
C CYS A 124 2.69 14.27 -6.94
N TYR A 125 2.95 15.58 -7.01
CA TYR A 125 2.47 16.59 -6.07
C TYR A 125 2.69 16.23 -4.59
N GLY A 126 3.81 15.57 -4.30
CA GLY A 126 4.17 15.19 -2.93
C GLY A 126 3.75 13.79 -2.52
N VAL A 127 2.86 13.14 -3.24
CA VAL A 127 2.29 11.82 -2.88
C VAL A 127 3.31 10.67 -2.98
N GLY A 128 4.31 10.80 -3.86
CA GLY A 128 5.30 9.73 -4.11
C GLY A 128 4.86 8.68 -5.13
N HIS A 129 3.59 8.61 -5.46
CA HIS A 129 2.97 7.67 -6.40
C HIS A 129 2.27 8.42 -7.53
N ILE A 130 2.02 7.73 -8.64
CA ILE A 130 1.22 8.25 -9.76
C ILE A 130 -0.19 7.68 -9.59
N LEU A 131 -1.12 8.54 -9.18
CA LEU A 131 -2.54 8.20 -9.09
C LEU A 131 -3.15 8.17 -10.50
N LYS A 132 -4.16 7.34 -10.69
CA LYS A 132 -4.97 7.34 -11.91
C LYS A 132 -5.81 8.62 -11.97
N THR A 133 -6.02 9.12 -13.18
CA THR A 133 -6.94 10.24 -13.41
C THR A 133 -8.39 9.78 -13.26
N SER A 134 -9.34 10.72 -13.03
CA SER A 134 -10.78 10.43 -12.98
C SER A 134 -11.27 9.74 -14.26
N LEU A 135 -10.76 10.14 -15.42
CA LEU A 135 -11.07 9.49 -16.69
C LEU A 135 -10.58 8.03 -16.74
N GLU A 136 -9.35 7.74 -16.31
CA GLU A 136 -8.83 6.36 -16.23
C GLU A 136 -9.61 5.51 -15.23
N LEU A 137 -10.08 6.10 -14.14
CA LEU A 137 -10.92 5.44 -13.15
C LEU A 137 -12.31 5.13 -13.72
N ALA A 138 -12.95 6.09 -14.41
CA ALA A 138 -14.24 5.90 -15.08
C ALA A 138 -14.17 4.81 -16.15
N GLN A 139 -13.10 4.76 -16.94
CA GLN A 139 -12.86 3.69 -17.90
C GLN A 139 -12.68 2.33 -17.21
N THR A 140 -11.95 2.30 -16.10
CA THR A 140 -11.70 1.05 -15.35
C THR A 140 -13.02 0.50 -14.78
N ILE A 141 -13.85 1.33 -14.14
CA ILE A 141 -15.13 0.88 -13.57
C ILE A 141 -16.11 0.48 -14.66
N SER A 142 -16.12 1.16 -15.82
CA SER A 142 -16.96 0.79 -16.97
C SER A 142 -16.67 -0.64 -17.42
N VAL A 143 -15.40 -1.02 -17.50
CA VAL A 143 -15.00 -2.40 -17.87
C VAL A 143 -15.44 -3.41 -16.80
N LEU A 144 -15.27 -3.07 -15.52
CA LEU A 144 -15.63 -3.97 -14.41
C LEU A 144 -17.14 -4.20 -14.29
N LEU A 145 -17.93 -3.15 -14.53
CA LEU A 145 -19.39 -3.22 -14.47
C LEU A 145 -20.04 -3.66 -15.80
N GLN A 146 -19.24 -3.78 -16.88
CA GLN A 146 -19.74 -4.06 -18.24
C GLN A 146 -20.83 -3.09 -18.68
N ARG A 147 -20.76 -1.83 -18.24
CA ARG A 147 -21.64 -0.73 -18.63
C ARG A 147 -20.84 0.57 -18.75
N GLU A 148 -21.30 1.47 -19.58
CA GLU A 148 -20.65 2.77 -19.72
C GLU A 148 -20.87 3.62 -18.46
N VAL A 149 -19.75 4.10 -17.89
CA VAL A 149 -19.72 5.06 -16.78
C VAL A 149 -18.84 6.23 -17.24
N THR A 150 -19.46 7.38 -17.45
CA THR A 150 -18.73 8.59 -17.83
C THR A 150 -17.94 9.15 -16.67
N GLU A 151 -16.97 10.02 -16.95
CA GLU A 151 -16.15 10.68 -15.91
C GLU A 151 -17.01 11.45 -14.90
N ASP A 152 -18.05 12.16 -15.38
CA ASP A 152 -18.97 12.92 -14.51
C ASP A 152 -19.77 11.98 -13.60
N VAL A 153 -20.29 10.87 -14.13
CA VAL A 153 -21.02 9.86 -13.34
C VAL A 153 -20.11 9.24 -12.31
N PHE A 154 -18.86 8.87 -12.68
CA PHE A 154 -17.90 8.33 -11.74
C PHE A 154 -17.62 9.32 -10.61
N THR A 155 -17.37 10.58 -10.94
CA THR A 155 -17.04 11.62 -9.97
C THR A 155 -18.20 11.90 -9.01
N GLN A 156 -19.44 11.89 -9.49
CA GLN A 156 -20.61 12.17 -8.68
C GLN A 156 -21.07 10.99 -7.80
N MET A 157 -20.93 9.76 -8.29
CA MET A 157 -21.53 8.59 -7.64
C MET A 157 -20.52 7.72 -6.88
N TYR A 158 -19.25 7.65 -7.34
CA TYR A 158 -18.31 6.63 -6.86
C TYR A 158 -17.00 7.18 -6.31
N TYR A 159 -16.65 8.42 -6.65
CA TYR A 159 -15.34 8.96 -6.35
C TYR A 159 -15.06 9.05 -4.84
N ASP A 160 -16.03 9.48 -4.05
CA ASP A 160 -15.86 9.64 -2.61
C ASP A 160 -15.65 8.29 -1.95
N GLN A 161 -16.51 7.28 -2.21
CA GLN A 161 -16.34 5.93 -1.67
C GLN A 161 -15.03 5.28 -2.11
N TYR A 162 -14.64 5.50 -3.38
CA TYR A 162 -13.35 5.03 -3.88
C TYR A 162 -12.19 5.64 -3.11
N MET A 163 -12.19 6.95 -2.93
CA MET A 163 -11.13 7.67 -2.22
C MET A 163 -11.08 7.31 -0.74
N ASP A 164 -12.22 7.09 -0.11
CA ASP A 164 -12.29 6.64 1.28
C ASP A 164 -11.63 5.26 1.44
N CYS A 165 -11.91 4.31 0.55
CA CYS A 165 -11.23 3.02 0.53
C CYS A 165 -9.71 3.16 0.34
N VAL A 166 -9.27 3.99 -0.61
CA VAL A 166 -7.84 4.24 -0.89
C VAL A 166 -7.17 4.86 0.33
N ASN A 167 -7.77 5.89 0.92
CA ASN A 167 -7.24 6.58 2.10
C ASN A 167 -7.16 5.66 3.32
N GLN A 168 -8.20 4.85 3.55
CA GLN A 168 -8.21 3.86 4.62
C GLN A 168 -7.06 2.85 4.47
N LEU A 169 -6.88 2.27 3.28
CA LEU A 169 -5.79 1.32 3.04
C LEU A 169 -4.40 1.95 3.24
N TRP A 170 -4.21 3.22 2.81
CA TRP A 170 -2.96 3.94 3.04
C TRP A 170 -2.71 4.22 4.52
N GLN A 171 -3.73 4.64 5.26
CA GLN A 171 -3.63 4.88 6.70
C GLN A 171 -3.26 3.59 7.44
N GLU A 172 -4.00 2.51 7.24
CA GLU A 172 -3.76 1.19 7.83
C GLU A 172 -2.35 0.67 7.53
N SER A 173 -1.93 0.78 6.27
CA SER A 173 -0.57 0.41 5.84
C SER A 173 0.50 1.24 6.57
N GLY A 174 0.27 2.54 6.73
CA GLY A 174 1.19 3.43 7.43
C GLY A 174 1.31 3.11 8.92
N GLU A 175 0.22 2.72 9.58
CA GLU A 175 0.21 2.31 10.98
C GLU A 175 0.93 0.97 11.18
N ALA A 176 0.65 -0.02 10.34
CA ALA A 176 1.34 -1.29 10.33
C ALA A 176 2.86 -1.13 10.09
N GLU A 177 3.24 -0.25 9.16
CA GLU A 177 4.66 0.05 8.89
C GLU A 177 5.36 0.67 10.11
N ARG A 178 4.71 1.59 10.82
CA ARG A 178 5.25 2.19 12.06
C ARG A 178 5.44 1.14 13.14
N GLU A 179 4.47 0.23 13.33
CA GLU A 179 4.58 -0.85 14.31
C GLU A 179 5.69 -1.85 13.94
N CYS A 180 5.78 -2.27 12.69
CA CYS A 180 6.89 -3.13 12.24
C CYS A 180 8.26 -2.47 12.49
N LYS A 181 8.41 -1.17 12.22
CA LYS A 181 9.64 -0.42 12.52
C LYS A 181 9.93 -0.36 14.01
N ARG A 182 8.92 -0.23 14.86
CA ARG A 182 9.04 -0.26 16.31
C ARG A 182 9.53 -1.63 16.79
N LEU A 183 8.90 -2.70 16.33
CA LEU A 183 9.28 -4.08 16.69
C LEU A 183 10.70 -4.43 16.22
N MET A 184 11.09 -4.03 15.01
CA MET A 184 12.45 -4.22 14.51
C MET A 184 13.50 -3.47 15.33
N ARG A 185 13.16 -2.32 15.92
CA ARG A 185 14.07 -1.61 16.86
C ARG A 185 14.25 -2.40 18.14
N LEU A 186 13.15 -2.85 18.75
CA LEU A 186 13.20 -3.67 19.97
C LEU A 186 14.00 -4.96 19.75
N TRP A 187 13.79 -5.65 18.62
CA TRP A 187 14.58 -6.84 18.29
C TRP A 187 16.07 -6.56 18.28
N ARG A 188 16.51 -5.39 17.77
CA ARG A 188 17.96 -5.03 17.77
C ARG A 188 18.52 -4.71 19.15
N GLU A 189 17.70 -4.29 20.08
CA GLU A 189 18.13 -3.98 21.44
C GLU A 189 18.34 -5.25 22.26
N VAL A 190 17.65 -6.33 21.91
CA VAL A 190 17.67 -7.62 22.61
C VAL A 190 18.63 -8.64 21.97
N ALA A 191 18.85 -8.58 20.66
CA ALA A 191 19.74 -9.47 19.92
C ALA A 191 21.21 -8.99 19.96
#